data_722b77c3e17352544d83b4c81ac9af22
#
_entry.id   722b77c3e17352544d83b4c81ac9af22
#
_cell.length_a   1.000
_cell.length_b   1.000
_cell.length_c   1.000
_cell.angle_alpha   90.00
_cell.angle_beta   90.00
_cell.angle_gamma   90.00
#
_symmetry.space_group_name_H-M   'P 1'
#
loop_
_entity.id
_entity.type
_entity.pdbx_description
1 polymer ?
#
loop_
_entity_poly.entity_id
_entity_poly.type
_entity_poly.pdbx_seq_one_letter_code
_entity_poly.pdbx_strand_id
1 'polypeptide(L)'
;MHRIAAFLYGIVCYAIFFATFLYAIGFIGNVIVPTSIDGIPTLPFGQALLIDLALLAVFAVQHSVMARPGFKTLWTKIVPEHVERSTYVLFSSLALILLFWQWQPLGGAIWQINNTLGRNVLYGLCAFGWLLVLASTFLINHFDLFGLRQVWLYLRGRDYEHPHFVTPSLYKLVRHPLYVGFIFAFWATPDMTATHLVFAVMTTVYILLAIQFEERDLIHYHGDAYRNYKRQVPMLIPRLLSRKNSVQQAAAVNDSV
;
A
#
# COMPACT_ATOMS: atom_id res chain seq x y z
N MET A 1 -6.33 -30.50 15.09
CA MET A 1 -6.46 -30.43 13.61
C MET A 1 -6.83 -29.04 13.13
N HIS A 2 -7.80 -28.34 13.67
CA HIS A 2 -8.22 -27.00 13.24
C HIS A 2 -7.08 -25.93 13.24
N ARG A 3 -6.15 -25.97 14.20
CA ARG A 3 -5.03 -25.00 14.30
C ARG A 3 -4.03 -25.12 13.13
N ILE A 4 -3.71 -26.37 12.75
CA ILE A 4 -2.82 -26.64 11.62
C ILE A 4 -3.48 -26.19 10.31
N ALA A 5 -4.78 -26.48 10.12
CA ALA A 5 -5.52 -26.05 8.93
C ALA A 5 -5.57 -24.52 8.80
N ALA A 6 -5.80 -23.80 9.90
CA ALA A 6 -5.76 -22.33 9.92
C ALA A 6 -4.36 -21.78 9.56
N PHE A 7 -3.31 -22.41 10.06
CA PHE A 7 -1.94 -22.02 9.74
C PHE A 7 -1.60 -22.25 8.26
N LEU A 8 -1.94 -23.43 7.72
CA LEU A 8 -1.74 -23.72 6.29
C LEU A 8 -2.55 -22.78 5.41
N TYR A 9 -3.79 -22.46 5.79
CA TYR A 9 -4.60 -21.44 5.09
C TYR A 9 -3.89 -20.07 5.07
N GLY A 10 -3.37 -19.62 6.21
CA GLY A 10 -2.63 -18.35 6.27
C GLY A 10 -1.37 -18.35 5.40
N ILE A 11 -0.63 -19.47 5.34
CA ILE A 11 0.53 -19.62 4.44
C ILE A 11 0.10 -19.51 2.97
N VAL A 12 -0.98 -20.20 2.58
CA VAL A 12 -1.48 -20.14 1.20
C VAL A 12 -1.93 -18.72 0.83
N CYS A 13 -2.68 -18.03 1.71
CA CYS A 13 -3.06 -16.64 1.50
C CYS A 13 -1.86 -15.72 1.32
N TYR A 14 -0.83 -15.91 2.15
CA TYR A 14 0.41 -15.14 2.05
C TYR A 14 1.18 -15.43 0.76
N ALA A 15 1.27 -16.69 0.34
CA ALA A 15 1.93 -17.06 -0.91
C ALA A 15 1.23 -16.46 -2.14
N ILE A 16 -0.11 -16.46 -2.16
CA ILE A 16 -0.92 -15.81 -3.20
C ILE A 16 -0.66 -14.30 -3.19
N PHE A 17 -0.68 -13.67 -2.02
CA PHE A 17 -0.35 -12.25 -1.88
C PHE A 17 1.04 -11.93 -2.42
N PHE A 18 2.06 -12.69 -2.02
CA PHE A 18 3.43 -12.41 -2.43
C PHE A 18 3.63 -12.60 -3.95
N ALA A 19 3.02 -13.64 -4.53
CA ALA A 19 3.01 -13.84 -5.99
C ALA A 19 2.29 -12.67 -6.70
N THR A 20 1.15 -12.22 -6.17
CA THR A 20 0.40 -11.07 -6.70
C THR A 20 1.23 -9.78 -6.61
N PHE A 21 1.95 -9.58 -5.53
CA PHE A 21 2.85 -8.43 -5.34
C PHE A 21 4.01 -8.44 -6.36
N LEU A 22 4.65 -9.60 -6.58
CA LEU A 22 5.69 -9.74 -7.60
C LEU A 22 5.12 -9.53 -9.01
N TYR A 23 3.92 -10.03 -9.27
CA TYR A 23 3.23 -9.79 -10.53
C TYR A 23 2.93 -8.30 -10.74
N ALA A 24 2.52 -7.57 -9.70
CA ALA A 24 2.29 -6.12 -9.75
C ALA A 24 3.54 -5.35 -10.19
N ILE A 25 4.73 -5.75 -9.71
CA ILE A 25 6.01 -5.15 -10.12
C ILE A 25 6.22 -5.36 -11.63
N GLY A 26 6.02 -6.58 -12.11
CA GLY A 26 6.13 -6.91 -13.54
C GLY A 26 5.06 -6.20 -14.40
N PHE A 27 3.82 -6.16 -13.91
CA PHE A 27 2.69 -5.53 -14.58
C PHE A 27 2.93 -4.02 -14.81
N ILE A 28 3.32 -3.29 -13.77
CA ILE A 28 3.56 -1.85 -13.85
C ILE A 28 4.87 -1.55 -14.59
N GLY A 29 5.88 -2.40 -14.40
CA GLY A 29 7.17 -2.26 -15.09
C GLY A 29 7.18 -2.70 -16.55
N ASN A 30 6.10 -3.27 -17.06
CA ASN A 30 6.01 -3.87 -18.41
C ASN A 30 7.10 -4.94 -18.66
N VAL A 31 7.38 -5.77 -17.66
CA VAL A 31 8.45 -6.79 -17.73
C VAL A 31 8.00 -8.16 -17.23
N ILE A 32 8.43 -9.22 -17.90
CA ILE A 32 8.39 -10.63 -17.46
C ILE A 32 6.98 -11.24 -17.36
N VAL A 33 5.91 -10.45 -17.22
CA VAL A 33 4.54 -10.98 -17.06
C VAL A 33 3.76 -11.01 -18.38
N PRO A 34 2.81 -11.96 -18.55
CA PRO A 34 2.06 -12.11 -19.80
C PRO A 34 1.10 -10.95 -20.08
N THR A 35 0.54 -10.33 -19.06
CA THR A 35 -0.28 -9.10 -19.17
C THR A 35 0.40 -7.99 -18.41
N SER A 36 0.54 -6.83 -19.03
CA SER A 36 1.16 -5.64 -18.43
C SER A 36 0.25 -4.43 -18.55
N ILE A 37 0.61 -3.35 -17.85
CA ILE A 37 -0.20 -2.12 -17.82
C ILE A 37 -0.36 -1.50 -19.21
N ASP A 38 0.68 -1.62 -20.04
CA ASP A 38 0.70 -1.14 -21.41
C ASP A 38 0.58 -2.30 -22.39
N GLY A 39 -0.02 -2.04 -23.56
CA GLY A 39 -0.22 -3.02 -24.60
C GLY A 39 -0.92 -2.43 -25.82
N ILE A 40 -1.24 -3.30 -26.77
CA ILE A 40 -2.01 -2.90 -27.95
C ILE A 40 -3.50 -2.83 -27.58
N PRO A 41 -4.17 -1.69 -27.78
CA PRO A 41 -5.61 -1.57 -27.54
C PRO A 41 -6.41 -2.57 -28.38
N THR A 42 -7.31 -3.30 -27.73
CA THR A 42 -8.21 -4.25 -28.38
C THR A 42 -9.67 -3.78 -28.39
N LEU A 43 -9.98 -2.78 -27.56
CA LEU A 43 -11.31 -2.20 -27.40
C LEU A 43 -11.30 -0.70 -27.71
N PRO A 44 -12.46 -0.11 -28.06
CA PRO A 44 -12.62 1.33 -28.13
C PRO A 44 -12.24 1.99 -26.80
N PHE A 45 -11.56 3.14 -26.85
CA PHE A 45 -11.01 3.87 -25.69
C PHE A 45 -12.00 4.00 -24.53
N GLY A 46 -13.26 4.42 -24.80
CA GLY A 46 -14.27 4.61 -23.76
C GLY A 46 -14.68 3.31 -23.06
N GLN A 47 -14.75 2.21 -23.81
CA GLN A 47 -15.06 0.90 -23.22
C GLN A 47 -13.89 0.38 -22.36
N ALA A 48 -12.67 0.44 -22.87
CA ALA A 48 -11.48 0.05 -22.14
C ALA A 48 -11.34 0.87 -20.84
N LEU A 49 -11.50 2.19 -20.91
CA LEU A 49 -11.46 3.08 -19.75
C LEU A 49 -12.52 2.72 -18.70
N LEU A 50 -13.75 2.43 -19.12
CA LEU A 50 -14.82 2.05 -18.18
C LEU A 50 -14.49 0.72 -17.48
N ILE A 51 -13.94 -0.26 -18.19
CA ILE A 51 -13.52 -1.54 -17.61
C ILE A 51 -12.42 -1.30 -16.58
N ASP A 52 -11.38 -0.55 -16.93
CA ASP A 52 -10.25 -0.28 -16.04
C ASP A 52 -10.67 0.49 -14.79
N LEU A 53 -11.52 1.50 -14.93
CA LEU A 53 -12.08 2.23 -13.78
C LEU A 53 -12.94 1.32 -12.91
N ALA A 54 -13.73 0.41 -13.49
CA ALA A 54 -14.51 -0.56 -12.73
C ALA A 54 -13.62 -1.54 -11.96
N LEU A 55 -12.54 -2.04 -12.57
CA LEU A 55 -11.56 -2.93 -11.93
C LEU A 55 -10.85 -2.24 -10.76
N LEU A 56 -10.40 -0.99 -10.96
CA LEU A 56 -9.82 -0.16 -9.89
C LEU A 56 -10.82 0.09 -8.76
N ALA A 57 -12.09 0.35 -9.10
CA ALA A 57 -13.15 0.55 -8.11
C ALA A 57 -13.44 -0.74 -7.31
N VAL A 58 -13.48 -1.90 -7.96
CA VAL A 58 -13.65 -3.21 -7.28
C VAL A 58 -12.55 -3.41 -6.24
N PHE A 59 -11.29 -3.20 -6.63
CA PHE A 59 -10.18 -3.29 -5.67
C PHE A 59 -10.30 -2.26 -4.55
N ALA A 60 -10.52 -0.98 -4.90
CA ALA A 60 -10.57 0.11 -3.92
C ALA A 60 -11.71 -0.08 -2.90
N VAL A 61 -12.89 -0.47 -3.35
CA VAL A 61 -14.06 -0.71 -2.48
C VAL A 61 -13.83 -1.93 -1.60
N GLN A 62 -13.44 -3.08 -2.18
CA GLN A 62 -13.17 -4.30 -1.42
C GLN A 62 -12.11 -4.05 -0.34
N HIS A 63 -10.96 -3.49 -0.74
CA HIS A 63 -9.83 -3.23 0.14
C HIS A 63 -10.18 -2.25 1.27
N SER A 64 -10.89 -1.16 0.93
CA SER A 64 -11.28 -0.16 1.92
C SER A 64 -12.38 -0.65 2.87
N VAL A 65 -13.43 -1.31 2.35
CA VAL A 65 -14.57 -1.74 3.17
C VAL A 65 -14.14 -2.83 4.16
N MET A 66 -13.42 -3.85 3.69
CA MET A 66 -12.98 -4.94 4.57
C MET A 66 -11.95 -4.49 5.62
N ALA A 67 -11.25 -3.37 5.40
CA ALA A 67 -10.33 -2.80 6.39
C ALA A 67 -11.05 -2.11 7.55
N ARG A 68 -12.34 -1.74 7.42
CA ARG A 68 -13.06 -0.94 8.42
C ARG A 68 -13.45 -1.73 9.67
N PRO A 69 -13.36 -1.11 10.86
CA PRO A 69 -13.75 -1.76 12.12
C PRO A 69 -15.19 -2.29 12.09
N GLY A 70 -16.14 -1.51 11.57
CA GLY A 70 -17.54 -1.91 11.47
C GLY A 70 -17.77 -3.14 10.59
N PHE A 71 -17.04 -3.26 9.47
CA PHE A 71 -17.10 -4.47 8.64
C PHE A 71 -16.50 -5.66 9.38
N LYS A 72 -15.35 -5.51 10.02
CA LYS A 72 -14.68 -6.58 10.77
C LYS A 72 -15.58 -7.15 11.86
N THR A 73 -16.29 -6.31 12.61
CA THR A 73 -17.24 -6.75 13.65
C THR A 73 -18.36 -7.64 13.10
N LEU A 74 -18.81 -7.38 11.87
CA LEU A 74 -19.81 -8.23 11.21
C LEU A 74 -19.18 -9.49 10.62
N TRP A 75 -18.02 -9.32 9.98
CA TRP A 75 -17.32 -10.38 9.27
C TRP A 75 -16.81 -11.48 10.21
N THR A 76 -16.32 -11.11 11.38
CA THR A 76 -15.81 -12.06 12.41
C THR A 76 -16.91 -12.91 13.05
N LYS A 77 -18.20 -12.62 12.81
CA LYS A 77 -19.30 -13.53 13.15
C LYS A 77 -19.33 -14.78 12.26
N ILE A 78 -18.73 -14.73 11.07
CA ILE A 78 -18.70 -15.80 10.07
C ILE A 78 -17.29 -16.37 9.92
N VAL A 79 -16.29 -15.49 9.79
CA VAL A 79 -14.89 -15.86 9.62
C VAL A 79 -14.17 -15.75 10.97
N PRO A 80 -13.55 -16.84 11.47
CA PRO A 80 -12.84 -16.82 12.74
C PRO A 80 -11.74 -15.74 12.77
N GLU A 81 -11.60 -15.05 13.90
CA GLU A 81 -10.75 -13.89 14.10
C GLU A 81 -9.28 -14.15 13.72
N HIS A 82 -8.77 -15.33 14.05
CA HIS A 82 -7.39 -15.73 13.75
C HIS A 82 -7.08 -15.92 12.25
N VAL A 83 -8.08 -16.05 11.37
CA VAL A 83 -7.91 -16.11 9.90
C VAL A 83 -8.51 -14.89 9.19
N GLU A 84 -9.13 -13.96 9.90
CA GLU A 84 -9.75 -12.76 9.33
C GLU A 84 -8.77 -11.97 8.47
N ARG A 85 -7.58 -11.69 9.01
CA ARG A 85 -6.56 -10.91 8.30
C ARG A 85 -6.03 -11.62 7.05
N SER A 86 -5.80 -12.93 7.14
CA SER A 86 -5.39 -13.75 5.97
C SER A 86 -6.47 -13.75 4.89
N THR A 87 -7.75 -13.83 5.28
CA THR A 87 -8.89 -13.78 4.36
C THR A 87 -9.01 -12.41 3.68
N TYR A 88 -8.83 -11.32 4.43
CA TYR A 88 -8.77 -9.97 3.87
C TYR A 88 -7.67 -9.84 2.81
N VAL A 89 -6.46 -10.32 3.11
CA VAL A 89 -5.32 -10.31 2.19
C VAL A 89 -5.60 -11.14 0.94
N LEU A 90 -6.24 -12.30 1.09
CA LEU A 90 -6.66 -13.16 -0.02
C LEU A 90 -7.63 -12.42 -0.96
N PHE A 91 -8.70 -11.82 -0.42
CA PHE A 91 -9.68 -11.10 -1.26
C PHE A 91 -9.05 -9.89 -1.95
N SER A 92 -8.15 -9.16 -1.28
CA SER A 92 -7.40 -8.06 -1.91
C SER A 92 -6.51 -8.55 -3.04
N SER A 93 -5.85 -9.70 -2.86
CA SER A 93 -5.04 -10.33 -3.91
C SER A 93 -5.89 -10.80 -5.07
N LEU A 94 -7.05 -11.42 -4.82
CA LEU A 94 -7.97 -11.85 -5.88
C LEU A 94 -8.53 -10.67 -6.70
N ALA A 95 -8.82 -9.54 -6.05
CA ALA A 95 -9.24 -8.32 -6.74
C ALA A 95 -8.13 -7.76 -7.65
N LEU A 96 -6.86 -7.80 -7.20
CA LEU A 96 -5.71 -7.42 -8.02
C LEU A 96 -5.46 -8.42 -9.16
N ILE A 97 -5.58 -9.72 -8.92
CA ILE A 97 -5.46 -10.74 -9.97
C ILE A 97 -6.53 -10.53 -11.05
N LEU A 98 -7.78 -10.26 -10.64
CA LEU A 98 -8.85 -9.92 -11.57
C LEU A 98 -8.50 -8.66 -12.38
N LEU A 99 -7.98 -7.62 -11.71
CA LEU A 99 -7.53 -6.40 -12.36
C LEU A 99 -6.45 -6.70 -13.41
N PHE A 100 -5.39 -7.42 -13.06
CA PHE A 100 -4.30 -7.76 -13.99
C PHE A 100 -4.79 -8.61 -15.18
N TRP A 101 -5.72 -9.51 -14.93
CA TRP A 101 -6.26 -10.41 -15.97
C TRP A 101 -7.17 -9.69 -16.95
N GLN A 102 -8.01 -8.76 -16.50
CA GLN A 102 -9.02 -8.08 -17.32
C GLN A 102 -8.61 -6.68 -17.76
N TRP A 103 -7.41 -6.22 -17.40
CA TRP A 103 -6.91 -4.89 -17.72
C TRP A 103 -6.89 -4.64 -19.23
N GLN A 104 -7.34 -3.44 -19.65
CA GLN A 104 -7.49 -3.07 -21.06
C GLN A 104 -6.55 -1.91 -21.43
N PRO A 105 -5.51 -2.13 -22.25
CA PRO A 105 -4.67 -1.04 -22.71
C PRO A 105 -5.45 0.04 -23.48
N LEU A 106 -5.24 1.31 -23.14
CA LEU A 106 -5.88 2.47 -23.80
C LEU A 106 -5.04 3.00 -24.96
N GLY A 107 -3.76 2.64 -25.03
CA GLY A 107 -2.80 3.18 -25.97
C GLY A 107 -2.41 4.62 -25.68
N GLY A 108 -1.92 5.33 -26.70
CA GLY A 108 -1.52 6.75 -26.61
C GLY A 108 -0.29 6.99 -25.73
N ALA A 109 0.73 7.67 -26.27
CA ALA A 109 1.92 8.08 -25.51
C ALA A 109 1.69 9.49 -24.97
N ILE A 110 1.91 9.69 -23.66
CA ILE A 110 1.91 10.99 -22.99
C ILE A 110 3.31 11.58 -23.00
N TRP A 111 4.32 10.78 -22.61
CA TRP A 111 5.73 11.10 -22.79
C TRP A 111 6.56 9.85 -23.05
N GLN A 112 7.71 10.07 -23.70
CA GLN A 112 8.74 9.06 -23.90
C GLN A 112 10.11 9.68 -23.68
N ILE A 113 10.88 9.11 -22.78
CA ILE A 113 12.25 9.51 -22.49
C ILE A 113 13.20 8.61 -23.28
N ASN A 114 13.86 9.15 -24.30
CA ASN A 114 14.69 8.37 -25.22
C ASN A 114 16.16 8.27 -24.78
N ASN A 115 16.65 9.21 -23.97
CA ASN A 115 18.04 9.17 -23.51
C ASN A 115 18.23 8.11 -22.42
N THR A 116 19.34 7.36 -22.52
CA THR A 116 19.66 6.24 -21.62
C THR A 116 19.75 6.65 -20.16
N LEU A 117 20.34 7.81 -19.87
CA LEU A 117 20.48 8.30 -18.49
C LEU A 117 19.12 8.56 -17.86
N GLY A 118 18.24 9.26 -18.55
CA GLY A 118 16.89 9.55 -18.05
C GLY A 118 16.06 8.28 -17.81
N ARG A 119 16.14 7.31 -18.73
CA ARG A 119 15.49 5.99 -18.56
C ARG A 119 16.01 5.27 -17.31
N ASN A 120 17.32 5.19 -17.16
CA ASN A 120 17.93 4.51 -16.01
C ASN A 120 17.59 5.19 -14.68
N VAL A 121 17.55 6.52 -14.64
CA VAL A 121 17.12 7.27 -13.45
C VAL A 121 15.66 6.93 -13.09
N LEU A 122 14.76 6.94 -14.06
CA LEU A 122 13.35 6.63 -13.81
C LEU A 122 13.13 5.17 -13.39
N TYR A 123 13.79 4.21 -14.02
CA TYR A 123 13.76 2.82 -13.54
C TYR A 123 14.35 2.68 -12.14
N GLY A 124 15.43 3.41 -11.83
CA GLY A 124 15.99 3.45 -10.48
C GLY A 124 15.02 4.01 -9.44
N LEU A 125 14.28 5.08 -9.77
CA LEU A 125 13.24 5.63 -8.90
C LEU A 125 12.04 4.69 -8.74
N CYS A 126 11.63 4.00 -9.80
CA CYS A 126 10.59 2.97 -9.73
C CYS A 126 11.01 1.82 -8.79
N ALA A 127 12.23 1.29 -8.98
CA ALA A 127 12.79 0.24 -8.12
C ALA A 127 12.92 0.71 -6.66
N PHE A 128 13.38 1.94 -6.44
CA PHE A 128 13.39 2.57 -5.12
C PHE A 128 11.99 2.61 -4.49
N GLY A 129 10.96 2.97 -5.27
CA GLY A 129 9.57 2.96 -4.83
C GLY A 129 9.13 1.58 -4.31
N TRP A 130 9.37 0.51 -5.07
CA TRP A 130 9.05 -0.85 -4.66
C TRP A 130 9.83 -1.32 -3.42
N LEU A 131 11.12 -0.97 -3.33
CA LEU A 131 11.94 -1.26 -2.15
C LEU A 131 11.42 -0.50 -0.93
N LEU A 132 10.99 0.74 -1.10
CA LEU A 132 10.41 1.54 -0.02
C LEU A 132 9.07 0.96 0.47
N VAL A 133 8.21 0.46 -0.44
CA VAL A 133 7.00 -0.28 -0.07
C VAL A 133 7.35 -1.48 0.80
N LEU A 134 8.28 -2.33 0.33
CA LEU A 134 8.67 -3.54 1.04
C LEU A 134 9.30 -3.22 2.40
N ALA A 135 10.26 -2.29 2.44
CA ALA A 135 10.90 -1.86 3.68
C ALA A 135 9.89 -1.30 4.70
N SER A 136 8.90 -0.52 4.24
CA SER A 136 7.86 0.04 5.10
C SER A 136 7.01 -1.03 5.77
N THR A 137 6.68 -2.12 5.07
CA THR A 137 5.93 -3.24 5.67
C THR A 137 6.72 -3.93 6.77
N PHE A 138 8.04 -4.14 6.58
CA PHE A 138 8.89 -4.76 7.60
C PHE A 138 9.10 -3.86 8.81
N LEU A 139 9.18 -2.55 8.62
CA LEU A 139 9.32 -1.59 9.72
C LEU A 139 8.09 -1.54 10.64
N ILE A 140 6.89 -1.78 10.11
CA ILE A 140 5.68 -1.82 10.95
C ILE A 140 5.54 -3.19 11.63
N ASN A 141 5.38 -4.22 10.87
CA ASN A 141 5.33 -5.65 11.19
C ASN A 141 4.77 -6.43 10.00
N HIS A 142 5.63 -6.84 9.08
CA HIS A 142 5.26 -7.48 7.82
C HIS A 142 4.31 -8.68 8.03
N PHE A 143 4.67 -9.60 8.91
CA PHE A 143 3.89 -10.83 9.12
C PHE A 143 2.55 -10.59 9.82
N ASP A 144 2.45 -9.55 10.63
CA ASP A 144 1.19 -9.11 11.23
C ASP A 144 0.28 -8.47 10.18
N LEU A 145 0.86 -7.62 9.34
CA LEU A 145 0.14 -6.90 8.28
C LEU A 145 -0.54 -7.85 7.30
N PHE A 146 0.08 -9.01 7.02
CA PHE A 146 -0.40 -10.00 6.04
C PHE A 146 -1.01 -11.26 6.65
N GLY A 147 -1.29 -11.28 7.97
CA GLY A 147 -2.09 -12.32 8.62
C GLY A 147 -1.32 -13.55 9.08
N LEU A 148 -0.02 -13.66 8.82
CA LEU A 148 0.78 -14.83 9.23
C LEU A 148 1.00 -14.88 10.75
N ARG A 149 1.17 -13.72 11.43
CA ARG A 149 1.36 -13.66 12.87
C ARG A 149 0.13 -14.18 13.62
N GLN A 150 -1.09 -13.83 13.17
CA GLN A 150 -2.33 -14.26 13.76
C GLN A 150 -2.50 -15.78 13.73
N VAL A 151 -2.33 -16.38 12.55
CA VAL A 151 -2.44 -17.85 12.41
C VAL A 151 -1.30 -18.60 13.10
N TRP A 152 -0.10 -18.01 13.18
CA TRP A 152 1.03 -18.58 13.93
C TRP A 152 0.77 -18.60 15.44
N LEU A 153 0.29 -17.49 16.02
CA LEU A 153 -0.07 -17.42 17.43
C LEU A 153 -1.18 -18.42 17.77
N TYR A 154 -2.20 -18.50 16.91
CA TYR A 154 -3.28 -19.48 17.07
C TYR A 154 -2.76 -20.93 17.02
N LEU A 155 -1.84 -21.25 16.11
CA LEU A 155 -1.17 -22.56 16.06
C LEU A 155 -0.46 -22.89 17.38
N ARG A 156 0.23 -21.88 17.95
CA ARG A 156 0.97 -22.00 19.22
C ARG A 156 0.07 -21.97 20.47
N GLY A 157 -1.23 -21.78 20.31
CA GLY A 157 -2.18 -21.66 21.43
C GLY A 157 -2.00 -20.37 22.25
N ARG A 158 -1.51 -19.31 21.62
CA ARG A 158 -1.33 -17.98 22.22
C ARG A 158 -2.39 -17.02 21.68
N ASP A 159 -2.85 -16.14 22.56
CA ASP A 159 -3.77 -15.08 22.18
C ASP A 159 -3.07 -14.02 21.31
N TYR A 160 -3.83 -13.41 20.39
CA TYR A 160 -3.35 -12.33 19.57
C TYR A 160 -3.50 -10.99 20.31
N GLU A 161 -2.42 -10.28 20.42
CA GLU A 161 -2.39 -8.91 20.93
C GLU A 161 -2.03 -7.94 19.79
N HIS A 162 -2.80 -6.87 19.67
CA HIS A 162 -2.52 -5.81 18.72
C HIS A 162 -1.16 -5.14 19.01
N PRO A 163 -0.32 -4.90 17.99
CA PRO A 163 0.92 -4.17 18.17
C PRO A 163 0.69 -2.78 18.76
N HIS A 164 1.55 -2.37 19.68
CA HIS A 164 1.55 -1.00 20.17
C HIS A 164 1.89 0.01 19.07
N PHE A 165 1.42 1.24 19.22
CA PHE A 165 1.77 2.31 18.30
C PHE A 165 3.26 2.62 18.38
N VAL A 166 3.97 2.49 17.25
CA VAL A 166 5.40 2.77 17.11
C VAL A 166 5.66 3.58 15.85
N THR A 167 6.69 4.41 15.88
CA THR A 167 7.11 5.26 14.77
C THR A 167 8.57 4.99 14.39
N PRO A 168 8.86 3.83 13.77
CA PRO A 168 10.23 3.46 13.43
C PRO A 168 10.77 4.28 12.26
N SER A 169 12.09 4.57 12.28
CA SER A 169 12.90 5.12 11.16
C SER A 169 12.16 6.01 10.16
N LEU A 170 11.71 5.47 9.05
CA LEU A 170 11.02 6.18 7.94
C LEU A 170 9.74 6.88 8.39
N TYR A 171 9.03 6.32 9.38
CA TYR A 171 7.82 6.90 9.95
C TYR A 171 8.08 8.17 10.79
N LYS A 172 9.34 8.49 11.09
CA LYS A 172 9.75 9.78 11.65
C LYS A 172 9.91 10.86 10.59
N LEU A 173 10.08 10.49 9.33
CA LEU A 173 10.25 11.42 8.20
C LEU A 173 8.91 11.80 7.58
N VAL A 174 8.06 10.79 7.31
CA VAL A 174 6.69 10.93 6.80
C VAL A 174 5.79 9.91 7.47
N ARG A 175 4.50 10.22 7.60
CA ARG A 175 3.54 9.31 8.24
C ARG A 175 3.23 8.06 7.41
N HIS A 176 3.31 8.18 6.09
CA HIS A 176 2.91 7.12 5.17
C HIS A 176 4.01 6.77 4.15
N PRO A 177 5.19 6.27 4.59
CA PRO A 177 6.30 5.95 3.69
C PRO A 177 5.95 4.85 2.68
N LEU A 178 5.06 3.92 3.03
CA LEU A 178 4.55 2.89 2.13
C LEU A 178 3.84 3.52 0.92
N TYR A 179 2.98 4.51 1.15
CA TYR A 179 2.29 5.21 0.06
C TYR A 179 3.23 6.10 -0.78
N VAL A 180 4.26 6.68 -0.15
CA VAL A 180 5.35 7.35 -0.90
C VAL A 180 6.01 6.37 -1.86
N GLY A 181 6.30 5.15 -1.40
CA GLY A 181 6.85 4.10 -2.24
C GLY A 181 5.96 3.76 -3.45
N PHE A 182 4.65 3.60 -3.25
CA PHE A 182 3.72 3.37 -4.35
C PHE A 182 3.65 4.54 -5.33
N ILE A 183 3.69 5.80 -4.86
CA ILE A 183 3.72 6.97 -5.75
C ILE A 183 4.97 6.93 -6.63
N PHE A 184 6.16 6.66 -6.07
CA PHE A 184 7.38 6.49 -6.88
C PHE A 184 7.23 5.34 -7.87
N ALA A 185 6.75 4.19 -7.45
CA ALA A 185 6.60 3.01 -8.30
C ALA A 185 5.64 3.23 -9.48
N PHE A 186 4.58 4.01 -9.28
CA PHE A 186 3.54 4.22 -10.30
C PHE A 186 3.81 5.38 -11.25
N TRP A 187 4.58 6.39 -10.80
CA TRP A 187 4.85 7.58 -11.61
C TRP A 187 6.22 7.58 -12.28
N ALA A 188 7.20 6.86 -11.73
CA ALA A 188 8.55 6.86 -12.26
C ALA A 188 8.69 5.86 -13.42
N THR A 189 8.16 6.20 -14.58
CA THR A 189 8.30 5.45 -15.83
C THR A 189 8.91 6.30 -16.93
N PRO A 190 9.84 5.75 -17.74
CA PRO A 190 10.37 6.48 -18.91
C PRO A 190 9.34 6.58 -20.04
N ASP A 191 8.39 5.66 -20.10
CA ASP A 191 7.35 5.63 -21.12
C ASP A 191 5.99 5.71 -20.39
N MET A 192 5.33 6.87 -20.46
CA MET A 192 4.00 7.08 -19.89
C MET A 192 2.96 7.01 -20.99
N THR A 193 2.14 6.01 -20.97
CA THR A 193 0.96 5.89 -21.84
C THR A 193 -0.28 6.49 -21.19
N ALA A 194 -1.37 6.64 -21.95
CA ALA A 194 -2.66 7.04 -21.36
C ALA A 194 -3.16 6.01 -20.35
N THR A 195 -2.91 4.72 -20.57
CA THR A 195 -3.25 3.63 -19.65
C THR A 195 -2.51 3.77 -18.32
N HIS A 196 -1.20 3.91 -18.41
CA HIS A 196 -0.34 4.07 -17.23
C HIS A 196 -0.71 5.35 -16.45
N LEU A 197 -0.98 6.45 -17.16
CA LEU A 197 -1.39 7.71 -16.53
C LEU A 197 -2.73 7.55 -15.77
N VAL A 198 -3.74 6.92 -16.38
CA VAL A 198 -5.02 6.65 -15.72
C VAL A 198 -4.80 5.83 -14.44
N PHE A 199 -3.99 4.78 -14.50
CA PHE A 199 -3.65 3.97 -13.33
C PHE A 199 -2.95 4.81 -12.25
N ALA A 200 -1.90 5.55 -12.61
CA ALA A 200 -1.12 6.36 -11.65
C ALA A 200 -1.97 7.45 -10.99
N VAL A 201 -2.83 8.14 -11.76
CA VAL A 201 -3.74 9.17 -11.23
C VAL A 201 -4.78 8.55 -10.31
N MET A 202 -5.49 7.50 -10.76
CA MET A 202 -6.57 6.90 -9.99
C MET A 202 -6.07 6.25 -8.70
N THR A 203 -4.92 5.58 -8.74
CA THR A 203 -4.30 5.01 -7.54
C THR A 203 -3.78 6.09 -6.59
N THR A 204 -3.27 7.22 -7.11
CA THR A 204 -2.88 8.37 -6.26
C THR A 204 -4.10 8.98 -5.57
N VAL A 205 -5.20 9.19 -6.29
CA VAL A 205 -6.47 9.66 -5.69
C VAL A 205 -6.93 8.68 -4.61
N TYR A 206 -6.90 7.37 -4.91
CA TYR A 206 -7.25 6.34 -3.94
C TYR A 206 -6.36 6.38 -2.70
N ILE A 207 -5.03 6.51 -2.85
CA ILE A 207 -4.09 6.65 -1.73
C ILE A 207 -4.46 7.84 -0.85
N LEU A 208 -4.73 9.02 -1.43
CA LEU A 208 -5.08 10.22 -0.68
C LEU A 208 -6.39 10.04 0.11
N LEU A 209 -7.38 9.35 -0.45
CA LEU A 209 -8.63 9.02 0.24
C LEU A 209 -8.39 7.97 1.34
N ALA A 210 -7.62 6.92 1.04
CA ALA A 210 -7.29 5.84 1.98
C ALA A 210 -6.58 6.37 3.24
N ILE A 211 -5.64 7.30 3.08
CA ILE A 211 -4.95 7.97 4.19
C ILE A 211 -5.95 8.65 5.14
N GLN A 212 -6.98 9.33 4.61
CA GLN A 212 -7.97 10.00 5.47
C GLN A 212 -8.73 9.00 6.34
N PHE A 213 -9.09 7.85 5.79
CA PHE A 213 -9.76 6.80 6.54
C PHE A 213 -8.82 6.13 7.54
N GLU A 214 -7.59 5.80 7.13
CA GLU A 214 -6.59 5.18 7.99
C GLU A 214 -6.23 6.08 9.18
N GLU A 215 -5.96 7.37 8.95
CA GLU A 215 -5.65 8.32 10.03
C GLU A 215 -6.83 8.52 11.00
N ARG A 216 -8.07 8.44 10.50
CA ARG A 216 -9.27 8.49 11.36
C ARG A 216 -9.34 7.27 12.28
N ASP A 217 -9.08 6.08 11.74
CA ASP A 217 -9.06 4.85 12.53
C ASP A 217 -7.89 4.85 13.53
N LEU A 218 -6.70 5.30 13.13
CA LEU A 218 -5.53 5.40 14.01
C LEU A 218 -5.77 6.39 15.15
N ILE A 219 -6.47 7.51 14.91
CA ILE A 219 -6.90 8.43 15.97
C ILE A 219 -7.91 7.75 16.91
N HIS A 220 -8.82 6.95 16.36
CA HIS A 220 -9.80 6.22 17.17
C HIS A 220 -9.12 5.20 18.10
N TYR A 221 -8.12 4.47 17.61
CA TYR A 221 -7.42 3.43 18.38
C TYR A 221 -6.34 3.96 19.32
N HIS A 222 -5.60 5.00 18.91
CA HIS A 222 -4.42 5.48 19.64
C HIS A 222 -4.58 6.87 20.27
N GLY A 223 -5.71 7.54 20.04
CA GLY A 223 -6.06 8.80 20.68
C GLY A 223 -5.01 9.90 20.50
N ASP A 224 -4.60 10.48 21.61
CA ASP A 224 -3.65 11.63 21.62
C ASP A 224 -2.24 11.26 21.18
N ALA A 225 -1.82 10.01 21.33
CA ALA A 225 -0.53 9.55 20.82
C ALA A 225 -0.43 9.77 19.30
N TYR A 226 -1.47 9.36 18.55
CA TYR A 226 -1.48 9.56 17.11
C TYR A 226 -1.73 11.03 16.72
N ARG A 227 -2.58 11.78 17.45
CA ARG A 227 -2.79 13.22 17.20
C ARG A 227 -1.49 14.02 17.34
N ASN A 228 -0.67 13.71 18.36
CA ASN A 228 0.64 14.35 18.56
C ASN A 228 1.62 14.01 17.44
N TYR A 229 1.68 12.75 17.03
CA TYR A 229 2.47 12.30 15.90
C TYR A 229 2.07 13.02 14.59
N LYS A 230 0.76 13.12 14.32
CA LYS A 230 0.23 13.82 13.13
C LYS A 230 0.62 15.30 13.09
N ARG A 231 0.76 15.97 14.23
CA ARG A 231 1.21 17.38 14.31
C ARG A 231 2.69 17.54 14.00
N GLN A 232 3.50 16.56 14.36
CA GLN A 232 4.97 16.64 14.25
C GLN A 232 5.50 16.14 12.90
N VAL A 233 4.89 15.11 12.33
CA VAL A 233 5.38 14.43 11.14
C VAL A 233 4.47 14.73 9.94
N PRO A 234 5.01 15.15 8.78
CA PRO A 234 4.23 15.40 7.56
C PRO A 234 3.67 14.10 6.97
N MET A 235 2.64 14.24 6.15
CA MET A 235 1.90 13.12 5.56
C MET A 235 2.74 12.29 4.57
N LEU A 236 3.19 12.89 3.47
CA LEU A 236 3.89 12.23 2.36
C LEU A 236 5.21 12.90 1.99
N ILE A 237 5.33 14.22 2.13
CA ILE A 237 6.50 14.99 1.72
C ILE A 237 7.32 15.37 2.95
N PRO A 238 8.59 14.90 3.06
CA PRO A 238 9.44 15.24 4.19
C PRO A 238 9.64 16.76 4.31
N ARG A 239 9.63 17.29 5.54
CA ARG A 239 10.01 18.68 5.79
C ARG A 239 11.52 18.80 5.69
N LEU A 240 12.03 19.32 4.57
CA LEU A 240 13.46 19.50 4.32
C LEU A 240 14.12 20.58 5.21
N LEU A 241 13.32 21.44 5.87
CA LEU A 241 13.79 22.57 6.67
C LEU A 241 12.89 22.78 7.90
N SER A 242 13.19 22.13 9.00
CA SER A 242 12.75 22.60 10.34
C SER A 242 13.56 22.00 11.48
N ARG A 243 14.88 22.24 11.48
CA ARG A 243 15.76 21.86 12.61
C ARG A 243 16.30 23.06 13.41
N LYS A 244 15.84 24.30 13.12
CA LYS A 244 16.38 25.50 13.80
C LYS A 244 15.58 26.03 14.99
N ASN A 245 14.32 25.64 15.21
CA ASN A 245 13.51 26.27 16.26
C ASN A 245 13.47 25.53 17.61
N SER A 246 13.93 24.28 17.68
CA SER A 246 13.92 23.54 18.95
C SER A 246 15.12 23.88 19.88
N VAL A 247 16.22 24.36 19.32
CA VAL A 247 17.41 24.73 20.12
C VAL A 247 17.26 26.14 20.72
N GLN A 248 16.58 27.05 20.04
CA GLN A 248 16.33 28.41 20.54
C GLN A 248 15.25 28.46 21.64
N GLN A 249 14.25 27.56 21.63
CA GLN A 249 13.27 27.48 22.70
C GLN A 249 13.85 26.85 23.98
N ALA A 250 14.81 25.92 23.87
CA ALA A 250 15.48 25.34 25.01
C ALA A 250 16.49 26.32 25.65
N ALA A 251 17.09 27.22 24.87
CA ALA A 251 18.00 28.26 25.38
C ALA A 251 17.25 29.40 26.08
N ALA A 252 16.07 29.80 25.58
CA ALA A 252 15.27 30.88 26.14
C ALA A 252 14.61 30.53 27.50
N VAL A 253 14.47 29.25 27.83
CA VAL A 253 13.94 28.79 29.14
C VAL A 253 15.03 28.74 30.22
N ASN A 254 16.31 28.62 29.81
CA ASN A 254 17.45 28.61 30.80
C ASN A 254 17.98 29.99 31.17
N ASP A 255 17.60 31.06 30.47
CA ASP A 255 18.01 32.43 30.78
C ASP A 255 17.00 33.20 31.67
N SER A 256 15.93 32.51 32.14
CA SER A 256 14.86 33.08 32.97
C SER A 256 14.72 32.42 34.37
N VAL A 257 15.81 31.80 34.87
CA VAL A 257 15.89 31.32 36.28
C VAL A 257 17.02 32.00 37.01
#